data_a8f6342a9a4446eb94447a2d67206efd
#
_entry.id   a8f6342a9a4446eb94447a2d67206efd
#
_cell.length_a   1.000
_cell.length_b   1.000
_cell.length_c   1.000
_cell.angle_alpha   90.00
_cell.angle_beta   90.00
_cell.angle_gamma   90.00
#
_symmetry.space_group_name_H-M   'P 1'
#
loop_
_entity.id
_entity.type
_entity.pdbx_description
1 polymer ?
#
loop_
_entity_poly.entity_id
_entity_poly.type
_entity_poly.pdbx_seq_one_letter_code
_entity_poly.pdbx_strand_id
1 'polypeptide(L)'
;MPELVFTGIILVVVLIVLSIFFTFFPLGLWISAIAAGVKVSIFTLVGMRLRRVIPSRVINPMIKAHKAGLAVTINQLESHYLAGGNVDRVINALIAAHRANIVSLTFERCAAIDLAGRDVLQAVQMSVNPKVIETPYIAGVAINGIEVKAKARITVRANIERLVGGAGEETVIARVGEGIVSTIGSSESHTVVLENPDRISKTILDKGLDAGTAFEILSIDILDVDIGQNIGANLQTEQAIADKNIAQAKAEQRRAMAVAAEQEMKARIQEMRAKVVEAEAQLPLAMAKAFQDGNLGVMDYRNYKNLEADTGMRDSIKRMSQPETQEK
;
A
#
# COMPACT_ATOMS: atom_id res chain seq x y z
N MET A 1 4.65 -70.06 -50.48
CA MET A 1 5.22 -68.74 -50.11
C MET A 1 4.18 -67.63 -50.10
N PRO A 2 3.30 -67.38 -51.09
CA PRO A 2 2.31 -66.31 -51.07
C PRO A 2 1.25 -66.43 -49.95
N GLU A 3 0.80 -67.68 -49.68
CA GLU A 3 -0.20 -67.90 -48.59
C GLU A 3 0.28 -67.57 -47.21
N LEU A 4 1.55 -67.83 -46.88
CA LEU A 4 2.15 -67.44 -45.57
C LEU A 4 2.28 -65.91 -45.41
N VAL A 5 2.54 -65.20 -46.51
CA VAL A 5 2.59 -63.75 -46.50
C VAL A 5 1.20 -63.16 -46.32
N PHE A 6 0.20 -63.71 -46.99
CA PHE A 6 -1.21 -63.29 -46.92
C PHE A 6 -1.81 -63.52 -45.52
N THR A 7 -1.55 -64.66 -44.89
CA THR A 7 -1.96 -64.94 -43.51
C THR A 7 -1.24 -64.01 -42.49
N GLY A 8 0.03 -63.66 -42.70
CA GLY A 8 0.76 -62.74 -41.92
C GLY A 8 0.17 -61.31 -41.96
N ILE A 9 -0.22 -60.87 -43.17
CA ILE A 9 -0.86 -59.56 -43.34
C ILE A 9 -2.22 -59.48 -42.60
N ILE A 10 -3.03 -60.52 -42.72
CA ILE A 10 -4.33 -60.62 -42.04
C ILE A 10 -4.14 -60.56 -40.52
N LEU A 11 -3.17 -61.29 -39.99
CA LEU A 11 -2.88 -61.28 -38.55
C LEU A 11 -2.47 -59.89 -38.04
N VAL A 12 -1.63 -59.18 -38.81
CA VAL A 12 -1.24 -57.81 -38.48
C VAL A 12 -2.45 -56.85 -38.51
N VAL A 13 -3.31 -56.97 -39.55
CA VAL A 13 -4.52 -56.13 -39.61
C VAL A 13 -5.48 -56.44 -38.46
N VAL A 14 -5.67 -57.69 -38.09
CA VAL A 14 -6.49 -58.08 -36.92
C VAL A 14 -5.90 -57.50 -35.63
N LEU A 15 -4.57 -57.55 -35.41
CA LEU A 15 -3.93 -56.98 -34.26
C LEU A 15 -4.10 -55.47 -34.19
N ILE A 16 -4.00 -54.77 -35.32
CA ILE A 16 -4.22 -53.32 -35.39
C ILE A 16 -5.68 -53.00 -35.06
N VAL A 17 -6.65 -53.70 -35.63
CA VAL A 17 -8.08 -53.51 -35.34
C VAL A 17 -8.37 -53.78 -33.88
N LEU A 18 -7.79 -54.85 -33.30
CA LEU A 18 -7.94 -55.19 -31.88
C LEU A 18 -7.31 -54.10 -30.99
N SER A 19 -6.16 -53.59 -31.35
CA SER A 19 -5.49 -52.49 -30.63
C SER A 19 -6.33 -51.22 -30.64
N ILE A 20 -6.91 -50.86 -31.80
CA ILE A 20 -7.84 -49.73 -31.92
C ILE A 20 -9.08 -49.97 -31.07
N PHE A 21 -9.65 -51.17 -31.12
CA PHE A 21 -10.82 -51.53 -30.32
C PHE A 21 -10.56 -51.36 -28.83
N PHE A 22 -9.47 -51.94 -28.29
CA PHE A 22 -9.11 -51.78 -26.86
C PHE A 22 -8.77 -50.35 -26.47
N THR A 23 -8.28 -49.54 -27.40
CA THR A 23 -8.05 -48.11 -27.17
C THR A 23 -9.36 -47.33 -27.04
N PHE A 24 -10.39 -47.64 -27.85
CA PHE A 24 -11.69 -46.97 -27.79
C PHE A 24 -12.61 -47.50 -26.70
N PHE A 25 -12.53 -48.80 -26.37
CA PHE A 25 -13.38 -49.44 -25.36
C PHE A 25 -12.58 -49.70 -24.05
N PRO A 26 -12.69 -48.82 -23.03
CA PRO A 26 -11.97 -49.00 -21.77
C PRO A 26 -12.62 -50.08 -20.89
N LEU A 27 -12.50 -51.36 -21.32
CA LEU A 27 -13.13 -52.53 -20.66
C LEU A 27 -12.71 -52.66 -19.18
N GLY A 28 -11.43 -52.43 -18.87
CA GLY A 28 -10.93 -52.52 -17.48
C GLY A 28 -11.62 -51.52 -16.54
N LEU A 29 -11.87 -50.29 -17.04
CA LEU A 29 -12.58 -49.27 -16.25
C LEU A 29 -14.08 -49.62 -16.08
N TRP A 30 -14.70 -50.21 -17.11
CA TRP A 30 -16.08 -50.66 -17.06
C TRP A 30 -16.28 -51.82 -16.05
N ILE A 31 -15.39 -52.80 -16.08
CA ILE A 31 -15.41 -53.94 -15.11
C ILE A 31 -15.23 -53.40 -13.68
N SER A 32 -14.29 -52.48 -13.45
CA SER A 32 -14.06 -51.91 -12.13
C SER A 32 -15.25 -51.06 -11.64
N ALA A 33 -15.95 -50.35 -12.54
CA ALA A 33 -17.17 -49.63 -12.20
C ALA A 33 -18.31 -50.55 -11.73
N ILE A 34 -18.56 -51.62 -12.53
CA ILE A 34 -19.60 -52.62 -12.21
C ILE A 34 -19.25 -53.35 -10.90
N ALA A 35 -18.01 -53.77 -10.74
CA ALA A 35 -17.56 -54.46 -9.49
C ALA A 35 -17.70 -53.54 -8.25
N ALA A 36 -17.64 -52.21 -8.43
CA ALA A 36 -17.88 -51.22 -7.40
C ALA A 36 -19.37 -50.88 -7.19
N GLY A 37 -20.30 -51.52 -7.89
CA GLY A 37 -21.73 -51.29 -7.83
C GLY A 37 -22.25 -50.09 -8.60
N VAL A 38 -21.40 -49.44 -9.41
CA VAL A 38 -21.78 -48.28 -10.23
C VAL A 38 -22.34 -48.77 -11.56
N LYS A 39 -23.61 -48.47 -11.83
CA LYS A 39 -24.30 -48.86 -13.08
C LYS A 39 -23.90 -47.92 -14.19
N VAL A 40 -22.87 -48.27 -14.97
CA VAL A 40 -22.41 -47.50 -16.13
C VAL A 40 -22.50 -48.40 -17.39
N SER A 41 -23.10 -47.88 -18.47
CA SER A 41 -23.08 -48.56 -19.77
C SER A 41 -21.73 -48.35 -20.46
N ILE A 42 -21.26 -49.37 -21.14
CA ILE A 42 -20.05 -49.27 -21.97
C ILE A 42 -20.19 -48.17 -23.04
N PHE A 43 -21.42 -48.01 -23.59
CA PHE A 43 -21.71 -46.97 -24.59
C PHE A 43 -21.55 -45.54 -23.98
N THR A 44 -21.84 -45.34 -22.69
CA THR A 44 -21.60 -44.07 -22.00
C THR A 44 -20.11 -43.75 -21.96
N LEU A 45 -19.24 -44.73 -21.71
CA LEU A 45 -17.79 -44.57 -21.68
C LEU A 45 -17.23 -44.20 -23.07
N VAL A 46 -17.75 -44.85 -24.13
CA VAL A 46 -17.39 -44.52 -25.53
C VAL A 46 -17.87 -43.10 -25.87
N GLY A 47 -19.12 -42.76 -25.49
CA GLY A 47 -19.70 -41.42 -25.67
C GLY A 47 -18.88 -40.32 -25.01
N MET A 48 -18.38 -40.53 -23.78
CA MET A 48 -17.48 -39.62 -23.08
C MET A 48 -16.20 -39.39 -23.89
N ARG A 49 -15.62 -40.46 -24.44
CA ARG A 49 -14.39 -40.38 -25.22
C ARG A 49 -14.59 -39.58 -26.54
N LEU A 50 -15.74 -39.78 -27.20
CA LEU A 50 -16.11 -38.99 -28.38
C LEU A 50 -16.27 -37.49 -28.06
N ARG A 51 -16.76 -37.15 -26.85
CA ARG A 51 -16.85 -35.76 -26.31
C ARG A 51 -15.53 -35.23 -25.76
N ARG A 52 -14.41 -35.92 -25.95
CA ARG A 52 -13.07 -35.56 -25.44
C ARG A 52 -12.96 -35.58 -23.92
N VAL A 53 -13.85 -36.29 -23.25
CA VAL A 53 -13.77 -36.53 -21.80
C VAL A 53 -12.92 -37.78 -21.57
N ILE A 54 -11.96 -37.72 -20.64
CA ILE A 54 -11.16 -38.87 -20.23
C ILE A 54 -11.99 -39.70 -19.24
N PRO A 55 -12.50 -40.93 -19.61
CA PRO A 55 -13.44 -41.65 -18.76
C PRO A 55 -12.90 -41.96 -17.35
N SER A 56 -11.62 -42.23 -17.22
CA SER A 56 -10.99 -42.49 -15.90
C SER A 56 -11.06 -41.30 -14.94
N ARG A 57 -11.06 -40.08 -15.47
CA ARG A 57 -11.17 -38.84 -14.65
C ARG A 57 -12.58 -38.61 -14.11
N VAL A 58 -13.59 -39.28 -14.65
CA VAL A 58 -14.99 -39.18 -14.21
C VAL A 58 -15.40 -40.43 -13.42
N ILE A 59 -15.06 -41.63 -13.93
CA ILE A 59 -15.53 -42.89 -13.36
C ILE A 59 -14.81 -43.24 -12.05
N ASN A 60 -13.48 -43.00 -11.92
CA ASN A 60 -12.77 -43.26 -10.67
C ASN A 60 -13.30 -42.43 -9.51
N PRO A 61 -13.51 -41.09 -9.62
CA PRO A 61 -14.20 -40.33 -8.60
C PRO A 61 -15.64 -40.80 -8.36
N MET A 62 -16.37 -41.20 -9.38
CA MET A 62 -17.71 -41.75 -9.23
C MET A 62 -17.72 -43.02 -8.38
N ILE A 63 -16.77 -43.91 -8.56
CA ILE A 63 -16.59 -45.11 -7.74
C ILE A 63 -16.30 -44.74 -6.30
N LYS A 64 -15.44 -43.74 -6.06
CA LYS A 64 -15.15 -43.23 -4.69
C LYS A 64 -16.41 -42.65 -4.06
N ALA A 65 -17.19 -41.85 -4.77
CA ALA A 65 -18.42 -41.26 -4.29
C ALA A 65 -19.44 -42.33 -3.90
N HIS A 66 -19.65 -43.33 -4.79
CA HIS A 66 -20.58 -44.44 -4.55
C HIS A 66 -20.20 -45.25 -3.32
N LYS A 67 -18.91 -45.62 -3.17
CA LYS A 67 -18.38 -46.30 -1.99
C LYS A 67 -18.53 -45.50 -0.69
N ALA A 68 -18.56 -44.18 -0.77
CA ALA A 68 -18.79 -43.28 0.36
C ALA A 68 -20.28 -43.04 0.65
N GLY A 69 -21.20 -43.64 -0.15
CA GLY A 69 -22.64 -43.49 0.03
C GLY A 69 -23.22 -42.18 -0.52
N LEU A 70 -22.47 -41.48 -1.36
CA LEU A 70 -22.90 -40.21 -1.92
C LEU A 70 -23.75 -40.42 -3.20
N ALA A 71 -24.86 -39.70 -3.31
CA ALA A 71 -25.74 -39.72 -4.47
C ALA A 71 -25.29 -38.66 -5.48
N VAL A 72 -24.33 -39.01 -6.32
CA VAL A 72 -23.84 -38.16 -7.43
C VAL A 72 -24.09 -38.85 -8.76
N THR A 73 -24.45 -38.09 -9.81
CA THR A 73 -24.72 -38.63 -11.14
C THR A 73 -23.52 -38.45 -12.05
N ILE A 74 -23.39 -39.37 -13.03
CA ILE A 74 -22.33 -39.31 -14.06
C ILE A 74 -22.40 -38.01 -14.84
N ASN A 75 -23.62 -37.55 -15.17
CA ASN A 75 -23.83 -36.32 -15.92
C ASN A 75 -23.31 -35.07 -15.18
N GLN A 76 -23.49 -34.99 -13.86
CA GLN A 76 -22.95 -33.90 -13.02
C GLN A 76 -21.43 -33.88 -13.07
N LEU A 77 -20.77 -35.04 -12.92
CA LEU A 77 -19.32 -35.18 -12.99
C LEU A 77 -18.76 -34.83 -14.38
N GLU A 78 -19.41 -35.29 -15.42
CA GLU A 78 -19.03 -35.03 -16.80
C GLU A 78 -19.18 -33.53 -17.13
N SER A 79 -20.29 -32.89 -16.75
CA SER A 79 -20.52 -31.48 -16.96
C SER A 79 -19.47 -30.63 -16.25
N HIS A 80 -19.11 -30.98 -15.00
CA HIS A 80 -18.08 -30.29 -14.24
C HIS A 80 -16.69 -30.45 -14.87
N TYR A 81 -16.38 -31.68 -15.39
CA TYR A 81 -15.14 -31.92 -16.12
C TYR A 81 -15.04 -31.07 -17.40
N LEU A 82 -16.13 -30.99 -18.16
CA LEU A 82 -16.21 -30.21 -19.42
C LEU A 82 -16.13 -28.70 -19.15
N ALA A 83 -16.60 -28.24 -17.99
CA ALA A 83 -16.45 -26.85 -17.53
C ALA A 83 -15.01 -26.51 -17.08
N GLY A 84 -14.07 -27.50 -17.11
CA GLY A 84 -12.68 -27.29 -16.72
C GLY A 84 -12.40 -27.52 -15.23
N GLY A 85 -13.39 -28.00 -14.47
CA GLY A 85 -13.24 -28.27 -13.03
C GLY A 85 -12.50 -29.58 -12.73
N ASN A 86 -12.03 -29.71 -11.48
CA ASN A 86 -11.35 -30.90 -10.99
C ASN A 86 -12.29 -31.85 -10.24
N VAL A 87 -12.83 -32.84 -10.98
CA VAL A 87 -13.82 -33.80 -10.47
C VAL A 87 -13.29 -34.56 -9.25
N ASP A 88 -12.02 -34.99 -9.25
CA ASP A 88 -11.46 -35.77 -8.13
C ASP A 88 -11.37 -34.93 -6.86
N ARG A 89 -10.98 -33.66 -6.97
CA ARG A 89 -10.94 -32.73 -5.83
C ARG A 89 -12.32 -32.48 -5.23
N VAL A 90 -13.31 -32.23 -6.09
CA VAL A 90 -14.70 -32.00 -5.67
C VAL A 90 -15.27 -33.23 -4.95
N ILE A 91 -15.05 -34.43 -5.49
CA ILE A 91 -15.54 -35.68 -4.87
C ILE A 91 -14.80 -35.96 -3.55
N ASN A 92 -13.49 -35.77 -3.48
CA ASN A 92 -12.76 -35.95 -2.22
C ASN A 92 -13.22 -34.94 -1.15
N ALA A 93 -13.51 -33.70 -1.53
CA ALA A 93 -14.08 -32.67 -0.64
C ALA A 93 -15.49 -33.09 -0.16
N LEU A 94 -16.33 -33.59 -1.06
CA LEU A 94 -17.68 -34.02 -0.71
C LEU A 94 -17.66 -35.25 0.23
N ILE A 95 -16.74 -36.19 0.01
CA ILE A 95 -16.51 -37.32 0.91
C ILE A 95 -16.06 -36.86 2.30
N ALA A 96 -15.13 -35.91 2.36
CA ALA A 96 -14.64 -35.31 3.61
C ALA A 96 -15.77 -34.60 4.36
N ALA A 97 -16.58 -33.79 3.65
CA ALA A 97 -17.73 -33.11 4.22
C ALA A 97 -18.78 -34.08 4.77
N HIS A 98 -19.09 -35.14 4.01
CA HIS A 98 -20.02 -36.16 4.45
C HIS A 98 -19.55 -36.88 5.71
N ARG A 99 -18.27 -37.22 5.80
CA ARG A 99 -17.67 -37.82 7.01
C ARG A 99 -17.64 -36.88 8.22
N ALA A 100 -17.50 -35.56 7.96
CA ALA A 100 -17.54 -34.53 8.98
C ALA A 100 -18.98 -34.11 9.35
N ASN A 101 -20.00 -34.77 8.79
CA ASN A 101 -21.42 -34.46 9.00
C ASN A 101 -21.85 -33.04 8.60
N ILE A 102 -21.20 -32.46 7.61
CA ILE A 102 -21.52 -31.17 7.04
C ILE A 102 -22.60 -31.35 6.00
N VAL A 103 -23.86 -31.24 6.40
CA VAL A 103 -25.03 -31.53 5.54
C VAL A 103 -25.29 -30.43 4.50
N SER A 104 -24.81 -29.22 4.72
CA SER A 104 -25.06 -28.06 3.83
C SER A 104 -24.28 -28.07 2.54
N LEU A 105 -23.32 -29.00 2.35
CA LEU A 105 -22.45 -29.04 1.19
C LEU A 105 -22.96 -30.01 0.12
N THR A 106 -23.58 -29.49 -0.93
CA THR A 106 -24.04 -30.24 -2.10
C THR A 106 -22.96 -30.28 -3.19
N PHE A 107 -23.13 -31.22 -4.17
CA PHE A 107 -22.22 -31.33 -5.31
C PHE A 107 -22.17 -30.02 -6.11
N GLU A 108 -23.31 -29.40 -6.37
CA GLU A 108 -23.40 -28.15 -7.12
C GLU A 108 -22.60 -27.03 -6.45
N ARG A 109 -22.67 -26.94 -5.13
CA ARG A 109 -21.91 -25.97 -4.35
C ARG A 109 -20.40 -26.23 -4.41
N CYS A 110 -19.99 -27.49 -4.26
CA CYS A 110 -18.59 -27.88 -4.42
C CYS A 110 -18.07 -27.54 -5.83
N ALA A 111 -18.86 -27.82 -6.86
CA ALA A 111 -18.54 -27.55 -8.26
C ALA A 111 -18.40 -26.04 -8.49
N ALA A 112 -19.30 -25.23 -7.93
CA ALA A 112 -19.23 -23.77 -8.04
C ALA A 112 -17.97 -23.19 -7.37
N ILE A 113 -17.58 -23.71 -6.20
CA ILE A 113 -16.37 -23.27 -5.48
C ILE A 113 -15.10 -23.64 -6.28
N ASP A 114 -15.04 -24.86 -6.83
CA ASP A 114 -13.91 -25.34 -7.63
C ASP A 114 -13.75 -24.51 -8.93
N LEU A 115 -14.86 -24.22 -9.62
CA LEU A 115 -14.88 -23.40 -10.84
C LEU A 115 -14.54 -21.92 -10.54
N ALA A 116 -14.80 -21.44 -9.32
CA ALA A 116 -14.34 -20.14 -8.86
C ALA A 116 -12.83 -20.10 -8.53
N GLY A 117 -12.11 -21.21 -8.75
CA GLY A 117 -10.66 -21.30 -8.54
C GLY A 117 -10.23 -21.52 -7.10
N ARG A 118 -11.16 -21.87 -6.19
CA ARG A 118 -10.85 -22.17 -4.79
C ARG A 118 -10.71 -23.66 -4.51
N ASP A 119 -9.85 -24.01 -3.58
CA ASP A 119 -9.69 -25.40 -3.17
C ASP A 119 -10.78 -25.81 -2.17
N VAL A 120 -11.77 -26.55 -2.69
CA VAL A 120 -12.91 -27.05 -1.92
C VAL A 120 -12.47 -28.00 -0.81
N LEU A 121 -11.49 -28.87 -1.08
CA LEU A 121 -11.01 -29.84 -0.11
C LEU A 121 -10.34 -29.16 1.08
N GLN A 122 -9.48 -28.19 0.79
CA GLN A 122 -8.84 -27.38 1.82
C GLN A 122 -9.89 -26.61 2.66
N ALA A 123 -10.89 -26.05 2.02
CA ALA A 123 -11.96 -25.32 2.70
C ALA A 123 -12.75 -26.22 3.66
N VAL A 124 -13.11 -27.45 3.23
CA VAL A 124 -13.77 -28.42 4.10
C VAL A 124 -12.87 -28.84 5.27
N GLN A 125 -11.58 -29.05 5.02
CA GLN A 125 -10.62 -29.37 6.09
C GLN A 125 -10.50 -28.23 7.10
N MET A 126 -10.43 -26.98 6.64
CA MET A 126 -10.36 -25.77 7.49
C MET A 126 -11.69 -25.48 8.20
N SER A 127 -12.80 -26.00 7.71
CA SER A 127 -14.10 -25.92 8.41
C SER A 127 -14.15 -26.87 9.62
N VAL A 128 -13.48 -28.02 9.55
CA VAL A 128 -13.41 -29.02 10.63
C VAL A 128 -12.24 -28.74 11.58
N ASN A 129 -11.08 -28.43 11.02
CA ASN A 129 -9.86 -28.12 11.74
C ASN A 129 -9.50 -26.65 11.52
N PRO A 130 -9.74 -25.78 12.50
CA PRO A 130 -9.39 -24.36 12.38
C PRO A 130 -7.92 -24.16 12.05
N LYS A 131 -7.63 -23.16 11.22
CA LYS A 131 -6.28 -22.76 10.85
C LYS A 131 -5.84 -21.57 11.69
N VAL A 132 -4.58 -21.57 12.07
CA VAL A 132 -3.95 -20.46 12.76
C VAL A 132 -3.20 -19.60 11.76
N ILE A 133 -3.46 -18.30 11.77
CA ILE A 133 -2.81 -17.28 10.93
C ILE A 133 -2.13 -16.29 11.87
N GLU A 134 -0.90 -15.90 11.57
CA GLU A 134 -0.18 -14.85 12.31
C GLU A 134 -0.15 -13.55 11.52
N THR A 135 -0.35 -12.43 12.20
CA THR A 135 -0.15 -11.11 11.59
C THR A 135 1.33 -10.75 11.60
N PRO A 136 1.79 -9.91 10.67
CA PRO A 136 3.05 -9.20 10.86
C PRO A 136 2.95 -8.28 12.09
N TYR A 137 4.08 -7.66 12.50
CA TYR A 137 4.03 -6.58 13.48
C TYR A 137 3.26 -5.39 12.92
N ILE A 138 2.25 -4.98 13.65
CA ILE A 138 1.37 -3.87 13.29
C ILE A 138 1.63 -2.75 14.28
N ALA A 139 2.06 -1.59 13.75
CA ALA A 139 2.38 -0.43 14.55
C ALA A 139 1.18 0.53 14.62
N GLY A 140 0.86 0.99 15.81
CA GLY A 140 -0.11 2.04 16.08
C GLY A 140 0.46 3.07 17.04
N VAL A 141 -0.02 4.31 17.01
CA VAL A 141 0.42 5.37 17.90
C VAL A 141 -0.70 5.67 18.89
N ALA A 142 -0.41 5.55 20.19
CA ALA A 142 -1.35 5.91 21.25
C ALA A 142 -1.47 7.45 21.38
N ILE A 143 -2.51 7.93 22.07
CA ILE A 143 -2.79 9.37 22.22
C ILE A 143 -1.60 10.12 22.86
N ASN A 144 -0.84 9.46 23.73
CA ASN A 144 0.38 10.03 24.32
C ASN A 144 1.59 10.16 23.37
N GLY A 145 1.43 9.81 22.08
CA GLY A 145 2.45 9.95 21.04
C GLY A 145 3.49 8.83 21.00
N ILE A 146 3.32 7.76 21.77
CA ILE A 146 4.22 6.60 21.78
C ILE A 146 3.70 5.54 20.82
N GLU A 147 4.58 5.04 19.95
CA GLU A 147 4.32 3.92 19.06
C GLU A 147 4.27 2.62 19.85
N VAL A 148 3.26 1.81 19.57
CA VAL A 148 3.12 0.44 20.08
C VAL A 148 3.05 -0.50 18.90
N LYS A 149 3.84 -1.57 18.92
CA LYS A 149 3.86 -2.62 17.91
C LYS A 149 3.26 -3.88 18.49
N ALA A 150 2.22 -4.39 17.86
CA ALA A 150 1.57 -5.62 18.29
C ALA A 150 1.61 -6.68 17.20
N LYS A 151 1.79 -7.95 17.61
CA LYS A 151 1.67 -9.12 16.76
C LYS A 151 0.55 -9.98 17.30
N ALA A 152 -0.38 -10.39 16.42
CA ALA A 152 -1.52 -11.21 16.80
C ALA A 152 -1.51 -12.55 16.08
N ARG A 153 -2.09 -13.55 16.77
CA ARG A 153 -2.42 -14.87 16.22
C ARG A 153 -3.93 -14.98 16.13
N ILE A 154 -4.41 -15.33 14.94
CA ILE A 154 -5.83 -15.42 14.64
C ILE A 154 -6.16 -16.86 14.34
N THR A 155 -7.10 -17.45 15.08
CA THR A 155 -7.65 -18.76 14.78
C THR A 155 -8.90 -18.59 13.94
N VAL A 156 -8.86 -19.08 12.70
CA VAL A 156 -9.96 -18.95 11.74
C VAL A 156 -10.52 -20.29 11.31
N ARG A 157 -11.81 -20.32 11.05
CA ARG A 157 -12.52 -21.44 10.47
C ARG A 157 -13.11 -21.02 9.12
N ALA A 158 -13.01 -21.89 8.11
CA ALA A 158 -13.64 -21.61 6.82
C ALA A 158 -15.17 -21.71 6.94
N ASN A 159 -15.87 -20.67 6.48
CA ASN A 159 -17.31 -20.68 6.34
C ASN A 159 -17.67 -21.09 4.91
N ILE A 160 -18.15 -22.34 4.76
CA ILE A 160 -18.44 -22.94 3.45
C ILE A 160 -19.51 -22.16 2.68
N GLU A 161 -20.44 -21.53 3.39
CA GLU A 161 -21.53 -20.76 2.78
C GLU A 161 -21.04 -19.45 2.15
N ARG A 162 -19.98 -18.88 2.71
CA ARG A 162 -19.39 -17.60 2.25
C ARG A 162 -18.16 -17.79 1.37
N LEU A 163 -17.79 -19.04 1.03
CA LEU A 163 -16.61 -19.31 0.20
C LEU A 163 -16.71 -18.69 -1.20
N VAL A 164 -17.90 -18.71 -1.80
CA VAL A 164 -18.12 -18.05 -3.09
C VAL A 164 -18.38 -16.57 -2.82
N GLY A 165 -17.50 -15.70 -3.33
CA GLY A 165 -17.60 -14.25 -3.16
C GLY A 165 -17.01 -13.67 -1.87
N GLY A 166 -16.65 -14.49 -0.89
CA GLY A 166 -15.99 -14.01 0.34
C GLY A 166 -14.51 -13.66 0.11
N ALA A 167 -13.99 -12.71 0.87
CA ALA A 167 -12.58 -12.31 0.81
C ALA A 167 -11.65 -13.38 1.43
N GLY A 168 -10.36 -13.39 1.02
CA GLY A 168 -9.34 -14.35 1.46
C GLY A 168 -8.71 -14.04 2.81
N GLU A 169 -7.68 -14.84 3.17
CA GLU A 169 -6.91 -14.71 4.43
C GLU A 169 -6.27 -13.33 4.57
N GLU A 170 -5.73 -12.77 3.48
CA GLU A 170 -5.08 -11.45 3.49
C GLU A 170 -6.03 -10.34 3.97
N THR A 171 -7.32 -10.44 3.59
CA THR A 171 -8.33 -9.49 4.03
C THR A 171 -8.63 -9.63 5.53
N VAL A 172 -8.62 -10.84 6.06
CA VAL A 172 -8.78 -11.07 7.51
C VAL A 172 -7.61 -10.43 8.25
N ILE A 173 -6.37 -10.67 7.80
CA ILE A 173 -5.16 -10.08 8.39
C ILE A 173 -5.23 -8.55 8.35
N ALA A 174 -5.62 -7.97 7.21
CA ALA A 174 -5.73 -6.52 7.05
C ALA A 174 -6.78 -5.91 7.99
N ARG A 175 -7.96 -6.52 8.12
CA ARG A 175 -9.02 -6.06 9.02
C ARG A 175 -8.67 -6.18 10.50
N VAL A 176 -8.03 -7.29 10.87
CA VAL A 176 -7.52 -7.44 12.25
C VAL A 176 -6.45 -6.39 12.50
N GLY A 177 -5.57 -6.12 11.51
CA GLY A 177 -4.59 -5.06 11.56
C GLY A 177 -5.21 -3.68 11.79
N GLU A 178 -6.26 -3.35 11.04
CA GLU A 178 -7.05 -2.13 11.23
C GLU A 178 -7.63 -2.05 12.65
N GLY A 179 -8.18 -3.17 13.15
CA GLY A 179 -8.70 -3.27 14.51
C GLY A 179 -7.64 -3.00 15.57
N ILE A 180 -6.42 -3.56 15.40
CA ILE A 180 -5.29 -3.33 16.28
C ILE A 180 -4.90 -1.84 16.29
N VAL A 181 -4.67 -1.25 15.12
CA VAL A 181 -4.31 0.17 14.97
C VAL A 181 -5.37 1.08 15.59
N SER A 182 -6.65 0.81 15.30
CA SER A 182 -7.78 1.57 15.85
C SER A 182 -7.85 1.50 17.37
N THR A 183 -7.59 0.33 17.95
CA THR A 183 -7.63 0.14 19.42
C THR A 183 -6.44 0.82 20.10
N ILE A 184 -5.24 0.69 19.54
CA ILE A 184 -4.04 1.38 20.05
C ILE A 184 -4.24 2.90 19.94
N GLY A 185 -4.71 3.40 18.79
CA GLY A 185 -4.91 4.84 18.55
C GLY A 185 -5.98 5.48 19.43
N SER A 186 -6.94 4.70 19.91
CA SER A 186 -7.97 5.15 20.86
C SER A 186 -7.56 5.03 22.33
N SER A 187 -6.40 4.42 22.62
CA SER A 187 -5.90 4.26 23.99
C SER A 187 -5.19 5.54 24.48
N GLU A 188 -5.50 5.97 25.70
CA GLU A 188 -4.90 7.18 26.29
C GLU A 188 -3.37 7.08 26.42
N SER A 189 -2.87 5.88 26.73
CA SER A 189 -1.45 5.62 26.93
C SER A 189 -1.06 4.23 26.43
N HIS A 190 0.18 4.10 26.00
CA HIS A 190 0.81 2.82 25.68
C HIS A 190 0.78 1.84 26.87
N THR A 191 0.86 2.33 28.12
CA THR A 191 0.81 1.50 29.34
C THR A 191 -0.51 0.76 29.48
N VAL A 192 -1.64 1.40 29.14
CA VAL A 192 -2.97 0.77 29.16
C VAL A 192 -3.07 -0.39 28.18
N VAL A 193 -2.40 -0.29 27.03
CA VAL A 193 -2.34 -1.35 26.02
C VAL A 193 -1.48 -2.51 26.50
N LEU A 194 -0.36 -2.24 27.17
CA LEU A 194 0.55 -3.25 27.70
C LEU A 194 -0.04 -3.97 28.91
N GLU A 195 -0.78 -3.28 29.77
CA GLU A 195 -1.44 -3.89 30.93
C GLU A 195 -2.60 -4.82 30.54
N ASN A 196 -3.31 -4.48 29.46
CA ASN A 196 -4.49 -5.23 29.03
C ASN A 196 -4.52 -5.46 27.51
N PRO A 197 -3.63 -6.30 26.95
CA PRO A 197 -3.61 -6.61 25.52
C PRO A 197 -4.91 -7.32 25.05
N ASP A 198 -5.59 -8.05 25.93
CA ASP A 198 -6.87 -8.72 25.64
C ASP A 198 -7.98 -7.75 25.25
N ARG A 199 -7.86 -6.48 25.61
CA ARG A 199 -8.80 -5.44 25.19
C ARG A 199 -8.79 -5.26 23.68
N ILE A 200 -7.63 -5.44 23.04
CA ILE A 200 -7.50 -5.38 21.57
C ILE A 200 -8.32 -6.54 20.98
N SER A 201 -8.12 -7.77 21.45
CA SER A 201 -8.82 -8.95 20.98
C SER A 201 -10.34 -8.83 21.10
N LYS A 202 -10.82 -8.38 22.25
CA LYS A 202 -12.26 -8.17 22.50
C LYS A 202 -12.85 -7.11 21.57
N THR A 203 -12.19 -5.97 21.41
CA THR A 203 -12.67 -4.88 20.54
C THR A 203 -12.78 -5.33 19.09
N ILE A 204 -11.85 -6.18 18.63
CA ILE A 204 -11.85 -6.69 17.25
C ILE A 204 -12.98 -7.69 17.05
N LEU A 205 -13.18 -8.60 18.00
CA LEU A 205 -14.27 -9.59 17.95
C LEU A 205 -15.65 -8.92 18.01
N ASP A 206 -15.83 -7.93 18.88
CA ASP A 206 -17.09 -7.18 19.02
C ASP A 206 -17.45 -6.39 17.74
N LYS A 207 -16.45 -5.94 16.98
CA LYS A 207 -16.66 -5.25 15.70
C LYS A 207 -17.09 -6.18 14.56
N GLY A 208 -17.01 -7.50 14.72
CA GLY A 208 -17.42 -8.48 13.71
C GLY A 208 -16.66 -8.30 12.38
N LEU A 209 -15.35 -8.16 12.45
CA LEU A 209 -14.50 -7.86 11.28
C LEU A 209 -14.38 -9.02 10.27
N ASP A 210 -14.98 -10.18 10.56
CA ASP A 210 -15.13 -11.33 9.65
C ASP A 210 -16.24 -11.14 8.59
N ALA A 211 -17.09 -10.13 8.73
CA ALA A 211 -18.19 -9.88 7.80
C ALA A 211 -17.70 -9.71 6.36
N GLY A 212 -18.25 -10.49 5.41
CA GLY A 212 -17.87 -10.48 4.00
C GLY A 212 -16.56 -11.22 3.68
N THR A 213 -15.97 -11.95 4.64
CA THR A 213 -14.87 -12.88 4.39
C THR A 213 -15.34 -14.32 4.25
N ALA A 214 -14.51 -15.16 3.64
CA ALA A 214 -14.75 -16.61 3.56
C ALA A 214 -14.44 -17.33 4.88
N PHE A 215 -14.02 -16.60 5.90
CA PHE A 215 -13.57 -17.13 7.18
C PHE A 215 -14.39 -16.54 8.33
N GLU A 216 -14.50 -17.31 9.38
CA GLU A 216 -15.04 -16.92 10.68
C GLU A 216 -13.89 -16.89 11.69
N ILE A 217 -13.76 -15.82 12.44
CA ILE A 217 -12.72 -15.66 13.45
C ILE A 217 -13.23 -16.33 14.75
N LEU A 218 -12.48 -17.31 15.24
CA LEU A 218 -12.81 -18.02 16.49
C LEU A 218 -12.14 -17.37 17.70
N SER A 219 -10.85 -17.03 17.58
CA SER A 219 -10.10 -16.32 18.62
C SER A 219 -9.04 -15.42 18.00
N ILE A 220 -8.67 -14.40 18.75
CA ILE A 220 -7.55 -13.52 18.46
C ILE A 220 -6.72 -13.44 19.73
N ASP A 221 -5.49 -13.88 19.64
CA ASP A 221 -4.56 -13.90 20.76
C ASP A 221 -3.40 -12.94 20.45
N ILE A 222 -3.14 -11.99 21.33
CA ILE A 222 -2.00 -11.09 21.17
C ILE A 222 -0.76 -11.83 21.66
N LEU A 223 0.22 -12.02 20.75
CA LEU A 223 1.44 -12.77 21.02
C LEU A 223 2.50 -11.93 21.69
N ASP A 224 2.63 -10.69 21.19
CA ASP A 224 3.69 -9.79 21.58
C ASP A 224 3.25 -8.33 21.41
N VAL A 225 3.70 -7.49 22.34
CA VAL A 225 3.45 -6.05 22.34
C VAL A 225 4.74 -5.33 22.70
N ASP A 226 5.36 -4.71 21.71
CA ASP A 226 6.59 -3.95 21.85
C ASP A 226 6.32 -2.44 21.86
N ILE A 227 7.16 -1.70 22.60
CA ILE A 227 7.16 -0.24 22.58
C ILE A 227 8.10 0.23 21.46
N GLY A 228 7.57 1.02 20.54
CA GLY A 228 8.33 1.66 19.48
C GLY A 228 8.90 3.02 19.90
N GLN A 229 8.99 3.93 18.93
CA GLN A 229 9.55 5.27 19.14
C GLN A 229 8.52 6.21 19.76
N ASN A 230 9.03 7.23 20.47
CA ASN A 230 8.21 8.36 20.91
C ASN A 230 8.05 9.36 19.74
N ILE A 231 7.06 9.14 18.92
CA ILE A 231 6.76 9.95 17.72
C ILE A 231 6.35 11.37 18.14
N GLY A 232 5.64 11.50 19.27
CA GLY A 232 5.23 12.80 19.80
C GLY A 232 6.42 13.70 20.15
N ALA A 233 7.43 13.16 20.85
CA ALA A 233 8.64 13.90 21.19
C ALA A 233 9.49 14.23 19.94
N ASN A 234 9.60 13.32 19.00
CA ASN A 234 10.31 13.57 17.73
C ASN A 234 9.65 14.71 16.95
N LEU A 235 8.32 14.70 16.84
CA LEU A 235 7.57 15.74 16.14
C LEU A 235 7.75 17.12 16.81
N GLN A 236 7.72 17.19 18.16
CA GLN A 236 7.98 18.43 18.89
C GLN A 236 9.41 18.95 18.65
N THR A 237 10.39 18.03 18.59
CA THR A 237 11.79 18.40 18.31
C THR A 237 11.94 18.93 16.89
N GLU A 238 11.34 18.28 15.91
CA GLU A 238 11.34 18.74 14.51
C GLU A 238 10.66 20.10 14.36
N GLN A 239 9.54 20.31 15.06
CA GLN A 239 8.84 21.59 15.06
C GLN A 239 9.67 22.70 15.70
N ALA A 240 10.36 22.44 16.81
CA ALA A 240 11.26 23.40 17.43
C ALA A 240 12.45 23.75 16.51
N ILE A 241 13.00 22.79 15.79
CA ILE A 241 14.06 23.02 14.79
C ILE A 241 13.54 23.88 13.64
N ALA A 242 12.33 23.58 13.13
CA ALA A 242 11.70 24.36 12.07
C ALA A 242 11.46 25.83 12.52
N ASP A 243 10.93 26.04 13.73
CA ASP A 243 10.70 27.36 14.29
C ASP A 243 12.01 28.15 14.47
N LYS A 244 13.08 27.49 14.95
CA LYS A 244 14.41 28.06 15.01
C LYS A 244 14.91 28.50 13.63
N ASN A 245 14.79 27.66 12.62
CA ASN A 245 15.23 27.97 11.27
C ASN A 245 14.43 29.16 10.67
N ILE A 246 13.12 29.21 10.91
CA ILE A 246 12.27 30.34 10.51
C ILE A 246 12.72 31.63 11.22
N ALA A 247 13.00 31.58 12.53
CA ALA A 247 13.47 32.73 13.29
C ALA A 247 14.83 33.21 12.78
N GLN A 248 15.77 32.32 12.48
CA GLN A 248 17.06 32.63 11.88
C GLN A 248 16.90 33.31 10.51
N ALA A 249 16.11 32.72 9.62
CA ALA A 249 15.86 33.29 8.29
C ALA A 249 15.26 34.71 8.38
N LYS A 250 14.31 34.93 9.30
CA LYS A 250 13.75 36.25 9.55
C LYS A 250 14.80 37.26 10.10
N ALA A 251 15.71 36.80 10.97
CA ALA A 251 16.80 37.64 11.47
C ALA A 251 17.80 38.01 10.38
N GLU A 252 18.16 37.06 9.52
CA GLU A 252 19.04 37.32 8.39
C GLU A 252 18.39 38.27 7.36
N GLN A 253 17.10 38.10 7.09
CA GLN A 253 16.33 38.99 6.23
C GLN A 253 16.33 40.42 6.78
N ARG A 254 16.13 40.60 8.11
CA ARG A 254 16.19 41.92 8.74
C ARG A 254 17.59 42.53 8.65
N ARG A 255 18.64 41.71 8.85
CA ARG A 255 20.03 42.17 8.68
C ARG A 255 20.32 42.61 7.26
N ALA A 256 19.88 41.78 6.27
CA ALA A 256 20.07 42.14 4.87
C ALA A 256 19.31 43.41 4.51
N MET A 257 18.09 43.61 4.98
CA MET A 257 17.33 44.85 4.78
C MET A 257 18.01 46.06 5.43
N ALA A 258 18.56 45.89 6.66
CA ALA A 258 19.29 46.99 7.31
C ALA A 258 20.55 47.37 6.54
N VAL A 259 21.32 46.40 6.06
CA VAL A 259 22.51 46.64 5.22
C VAL A 259 22.13 47.31 3.89
N ALA A 260 21.06 46.86 3.24
CA ALA A 260 20.55 47.47 2.03
C ALA A 260 20.14 48.93 2.29
N ALA A 261 19.38 49.19 3.34
CA ALA A 261 18.99 50.56 3.69
C ALA A 261 20.22 51.47 4.00
N GLU A 262 21.24 50.93 4.68
CA GLU A 262 22.51 51.66 4.90
C GLU A 262 23.22 52.01 3.58
N GLN A 263 23.27 51.05 2.65
CA GLN A 263 23.86 51.28 1.35
C GLN A 263 23.06 52.32 0.49
N GLU A 264 21.73 52.25 0.56
CA GLU A 264 20.87 53.26 -0.05
C GLU A 264 21.10 54.65 0.55
N MET A 265 21.20 54.75 1.86
CA MET A 265 21.49 56.04 2.52
C MET A 265 22.87 56.56 2.14
N LYS A 266 23.91 55.72 2.09
CA LYS A 266 25.25 56.12 1.62
C LYS A 266 25.22 56.57 0.15
N ALA A 267 24.53 55.87 -0.73
CA ALA A 267 24.36 56.28 -2.12
C ALA A 267 23.64 57.63 -2.23
N ARG A 268 22.57 57.83 -1.44
CA ARG A 268 21.84 59.10 -1.40
C ARG A 268 22.68 60.25 -0.90
N ILE A 269 23.53 60.02 0.13
CA ILE A 269 24.50 61.05 0.60
C ILE A 269 25.48 61.40 -0.54
N GLN A 270 26.00 60.43 -1.29
CA GLN A 270 26.90 60.65 -2.40
C GLN A 270 26.21 61.41 -3.54
N GLU A 271 24.97 61.10 -3.84
CA GLU A 271 24.16 61.81 -4.84
C GLU A 271 23.95 63.29 -4.42
N MET A 272 23.60 63.50 -3.15
CA MET A 272 23.42 64.88 -2.62
C MET A 272 24.72 65.65 -2.65
N ARG A 273 25.87 65.04 -2.30
CA ARG A 273 27.19 65.66 -2.43
C ARG A 273 27.53 66.00 -3.87
N ALA A 274 27.24 65.11 -4.83
CA ALA A 274 27.45 65.35 -6.24
C ALA A 274 26.63 66.59 -6.72
N LYS A 275 25.35 66.67 -6.31
CA LYS A 275 24.51 67.86 -6.61
C LYS A 275 25.04 69.14 -6.00
N VAL A 276 25.60 69.07 -4.78
CA VAL A 276 26.24 70.28 -4.15
C VAL A 276 27.47 70.69 -4.97
N VAL A 277 28.36 69.73 -5.33
CA VAL A 277 29.55 70.03 -6.13
C VAL A 277 29.16 70.55 -7.55
N GLU A 278 28.11 70.01 -8.13
CA GLU A 278 27.59 70.52 -9.43
C GLU A 278 27.07 71.96 -9.29
N ALA A 279 26.34 72.28 -8.25
CA ALA A 279 25.86 73.60 -7.95
C ALA A 279 27.03 74.59 -7.66
N GLU A 280 28.03 74.11 -6.89
CA GLU A 280 29.27 74.94 -6.66
C GLU A 280 30.06 75.17 -7.94
N ALA A 281 30.14 74.22 -8.89
CA ALA A 281 30.79 74.35 -10.14
C ALA A 281 30.05 75.35 -11.10
N GLN A 282 28.76 75.54 -10.96
CA GLN A 282 27.96 76.50 -11.71
C GLN A 282 28.15 77.91 -11.19
N LEU A 283 28.56 78.15 -9.95
CA LEU A 283 28.78 79.44 -9.35
C LEU A 283 29.84 80.26 -10.12
N PRO A 284 31.05 79.72 -10.40
CA PRO A 284 32.06 80.47 -11.18
C PRO A 284 31.59 80.80 -12.59
N LEU A 285 30.83 79.93 -13.23
CA LEU A 285 30.26 80.15 -14.53
C LEU A 285 29.22 81.31 -14.56
N ALA A 286 28.33 81.27 -13.52
CA ALA A 286 27.34 82.33 -13.33
C ALA A 286 28.02 83.70 -13.03
N MET A 287 29.09 83.66 -12.21
CA MET A 287 29.90 84.87 -11.95
C MET A 287 30.61 85.43 -13.18
N ALA A 288 31.22 84.55 -14.01
CA ALA A 288 31.86 84.94 -15.26
C ALA A 288 30.84 85.56 -16.20
N LYS A 289 29.63 85.00 -16.29
CA LYS A 289 28.55 85.57 -17.11
C LYS A 289 28.08 86.93 -16.55
N ALA A 290 27.92 87.09 -15.23
CA ALA A 290 27.54 88.31 -14.61
C ALA A 290 28.62 89.45 -14.80
N PHE A 291 29.93 89.11 -14.91
CA PHE A 291 31.00 89.97 -15.31
C PHE A 291 30.90 90.39 -16.76
N GLN A 292 30.57 89.47 -17.67
CA GLN A 292 30.39 89.77 -19.10
C GLN A 292 29.20 90.71 -19.35
N ASP A 293 28.13 90.48 -18.59
CA ASP A 293 26.90 91.27 -18.73
C ASP A 293 26.97 92.64 -18.02
N GLY A 294 28.11 92.94 -17.37
CA GLY A 294 28.32 94.23 -16.68
C GLY A 294 27.60 94.44 -15.38
N ASN A 295 26.97 93.41 -14.87
CA ASN A 295 26.16 93.41 -13.64
C ASN A 295 26.98 93.17 -12.36
N LEU A 296 28.26 92.83 -12.46
CA LEU A 296 29.19 92.67 -11.35
C LEU A 296 30.48 93.46 -11.54
N GLY A 297 30.83 94.34 -10.58
CA GLY A 297 32.04 95.07 -10.59
C GLY A 297 33.22 94.34 -9.92
N VAL A 298 34.46 94.70 -10.23
CA VAL A 298 35.68 94.14 -9.65
C VAL A 298 35.70 94.33 -8.11
N MET A 299 35.12 95.38 -7.57
CA MET A 299 34.99 95.59 -6.09
C MET A 299 33.99 94.70 -5.49
N ASP A 300 32.89 94.34 -6.19
CA ASP A 300 31.86 93.45 -5.68
C ASP A 300 32.38 91.96 -5.58
N TYR A 301 33.20 91.55 -6.58
CA TYR A 301 33.92 90.29 -6.50
C TYR A 301 34.88 90.18 -5.32
N ARG A 302 35.60 91.28 -5.03
CA ARG A 302 36.50 91.33 -3.87
C ARG A 302 35.77 91.27 -2.58
N ASN A 303 34.62 91.91 -2.46
CA ASN A 303 33.76 91.83 -1.26
C ASN A 303 33.16 90.45 -1.11
N TYR A 304 32.73 89.77 -2.19
CA TYR A 304 32.24 88.41 -2.18
C TYR A 304 33.31 87.42 -1.64
N LYS A 305 34.56 87.52 -2.16
CA LYS A 305 35.66 86.67 -1.76
C LYS A 305 36.08 86.91 -0.31
N ASN A 306 35.95 88.11 0.22
CA ASN A 306 36.17 88.40 1.64
C ASN A 306 35.05 87.78 2.51
N LEU A 307 33.80 87.82 2.10
CA LEU A 307 32.67 87.18 2.74
C LEU A 307 32.82 85.65 2.75
N GLU A 308 33.27 85.05 1.66
CA GLU A 308 33.56 83.62 1.55
C GLU A 308 34.66 83.17 2.51
N ALA A 309 35.77 84.01 2.56
CA ALA A 309 36.87 83.75 3.46
C ALA A 309 36.43 83.86 4.98
N ASP A 310 35.59 84.85 5.34
CA ASP A 310 35.07 85.07 6.65
C ASP A 310 34.11 83.92 7.08
N THR A 311 33.28 83.46 6.09
CA THR A 311 32.37 82.31 6.29
C THR A 311 33.17 81.04 6.48
N GLY A 312 34.20 80.79 5.65
CA GLY A 312 35.10 79.63 5.77
C GLY A 312 35.85 79.59 7.11
N MET A 313 36.28 80.76 7.59
CA MET A 313 36.92 80.87 8.90
C MET A 313 35.94 80.57 10.05
N ARG A 314 34.71 81.06 9.98
CA ARG A 314 33.65 80.73 10.96
C ARG A 314 33.31 79.28 10.97
N ASP A 315 33.21 78.61 9.85
CA ASP A 315 32.96 77.16 9.73
C ASP A 315 34.13 76.33 10.28
N SER A 316 35.37 76.79 10.08
CA SER A 316 36.56 76.13 10.64
C SER A 316 36.58 76.24 12.16
N ILE A 317 36.21 77.38 12.72
CA ILE A 317 36.10 77.60 14.20
C ILE A 317 34.98 76.75 14.76
N LYS A 318 33.84 76.62 14.05
CA LYS A 318 32.71 75.81 14.46
C LYS A 318 33.04 74.30 14.47
N ARG A 319 33.85 73.84 13.51
CA ARG A 319 34.37 72.46 13.53
C ARG A 319 35.37 72.19 14.62
N MET A 320 36.22 73.16 15.02
CA MET A 320 37.13 73.06 16.16
C MET A 320 36.39 73.06 17.50
N SER A 321 35.22 73.68 17.59
CA SER A 321 34.42 73.76 18.81
C SER A 321 33.47 72.62 19.06
N GLN A 322 33.30 71.72 18.10
CA GLN A 322 32.52 70.48 18.26
C GLN A 322 33.46 69.40 18.83
N PRO A 323 33.19 68.77 19.97
CA PRO A 323 33.98 67.68 20.51
C PRO A 323 33.77 66.49 19.54
N GLU A 324 34.86 65.83 19.13
CA GLU A 324 34.85 64.53 18.43
C GLU A 324 34.04 63.54 19.26
N THR A 325 32.83 63.29 18.83
CA THR A 325 32.11 62.11 19.28
C THR A 325 32.79 60.89 18.64
N GLN A 326 33.72 60.29 19.41
CA GLN A 326 34.32 59.01 19.10
C GLN A 326 33.20 57.95 18.97
N GLU A 327 32.92 57.54 17.71
CA GLU A 327 32.22 56.28 17.45
C GLU A 327 33.10 55.13 17.97
N LYS A 328 32.56 54.44 18.97
CA LYS A 328 33.02 53.10 19.37
C LYS A 328 32.14 52.05 18.77
#